data_4ee7042c382557c6d5e863dea5a1e15b
#
_entry.id   4ee7042c382557c6d5e863dea5a1e15b
#
_cell.length_a   1.000
_cell.length_b   1.000
_cell.length_c   1.000
_cell.angle_alpha   90.00
_cell.angle_beta   90.00
_cell.angle_gamma   90.00
#
_symmetry.space_group_name_H-M   'P 1'
#
loop_
_entity.id
_entity.type
_entity.pdbx_description
1 polymer ?
#
loop_
_entity_poly.entity_id
_entity_poly.type
_entity_poly.pdbx_seq_one_letter_code
_entity_poly.pdbx_strand_id
1 'polypeptide(L)'
;NILQKLFVALLSLCDFAFLSFFVPLFLGVLKGSFIFMADLMRASQLMCDVEFIAVSSYQNGTVSSGRVQITHDLQQDITGRDIVVIEDILDSGNTLYFLKNYFMTKGAASVTVVTLLDKPSRRTKPIVADLAGFEVPDEFVVGYGLDYAQKYRNMPYIGVLKPEVYSK
;
A
#
# COMPACT_ATOMS: atom_id res chain seq x y z
N ASN A 1 -15.64 9.66 8.35
CA ASN A 1 -14.62 8.63 8.50
C ASN A 1 -13.79 8.56 7.22
N ILE A 2 -12.45 8.56 7.33
CA ILE A 2 -11.54 8.53 6.18
C ILE A 2 -11.73 7.26 5.35
N LEU A 3 -11.95 6.12 6.00
CA LEU A 3 -12.19 4.84 5.32
C LEU A 3 -13.44 4.90 4.43
N GLN A 4 -14.51 5.57 4.88
CA GLN A 4 -15.71 5.76 4.05
C GLN A 4 -15.44 6.68 2.86
N LYS A 5 -14.60 7.72 3.03
CA LYS A 5 -14.21 8.59 1.90
C LYS A 5 -13.36 7.83 0.89
N LEU A 6 -12.38 7.06 1.33
CA LEU A 6 -11.58 6.19 0.46
C LEU A 6 -12.46 5.15 -0.25
N PHE A 7 -13.45 4.60 0.43
CA PHE A 7 -14.42 3.68 -0.16
C PHE A 7 -15.26 4.33 -1.25
N VAL A 8 -15.86 5.50 -0.98
CA VAL A 8 -16.68 6.22 -1.98
C VAL A 8 -15.83 6.59 -3.21
N ALA A 9 -14.57 7.02 -2.98
CA ALA A 9 -13.65 7.31 -4.06
C ALA A 9 -13.23 6.04 -4.83
N LEU A 10 -13.01 4.92 -4.15
CA LEU A 10 -12.73 3.63 -4.80
C LEU A 10 -13.89 3.17 -5.69
N LEU A 11 -15.14 3.34 -5.22
CA LEU A 11 -16.33 3.07 -6.04
C LEU A 11 -16.41 3.98 -7.27
N SER A 12 -15.97 5.22 -7.18
CA SER A 12 -16.01 6.17 -8.32
C SER A 12 -14.96 5.88 -9.39
N LEU A 13 -13.89 5.16 -9.03
CA LEU A 13 -12.87 4.68 -9.98
C LEU A 13 -13.33 3.43 -10.73
N CYS A 14 -14.28 2.68 -10.18
CA CYS A 14 -14.89 1.53 -10.83
C CYS A 14 -16.14 2.04 -11.57
N ASP A 15 -16.16 1.96 -12.90
CA ASP A 15 -17.34 2.33 -13.70
C ASP A 15 -18.58 1.57 -13.20
N PHE A 16 -19.54 2.30 -12.65
CA PHE A 16 -20.70 1.79 -11.89
C PHE A 16 -21.61 0.82 -12.68
N ALA A 17 -21.46 0.75 -14.00
CA ALA A 17 -22.30 -0.06 -14.86
C ALA A 17 -22.05 -1.59 -14.77
N PHE A 18 -20.97 -2.02 -14.11
CA PHE A 18 -20.56 -3.43 -14.03
C PHE A 18 -20.46 -4.00 -12.60
N LEU A 19 -20.97 -3.31 -11.59
CA LEU A 19 -20.77 -3.66 -10.18
C LEU A 19 -21.24 -5.04 -9.74
N SER A 20 -22.14 -5.71 -10.47
CA SER A 20 -22.64 -7.04 -10.10
C SER A 20 -21.69 -8.20 -10.48
N PHE A 21 -20.62 -7.92 -11.27
CA PHE A 21 -19.61 -8.91 -11.69
C PHE A 21 -18.18 -8.50 -11.38
N PHE A 22 -17.98 -7.32 -10.81
CA PHE A 22 -16.64 -6.80 -10.50
C PHE A 22 -16.17 -7.32 -9.14
N VAL A 23 -15.20 -8.25 -9.17
CA VAL A 23 -14.54 -8.77 -7.96
C VAL A 23 -13.06 -8.37 -8.05
N PRO A 24 -12.67 -7.20 -7.50
CA PRO A 24 -11.27 -6.78 -7.52
C PRO A 24 -10.41 -7.68 -6.64
N LEU A 25 -9.13 -7.78 -6.97
CA LEU A 25 -8.12 -8.38 -6.12
C LEU A 25 -7.54 -7.30 -5.19
N PHE A 26 -7.87 -7.36 -3.91
CA PHE A 26 -7.26 -6.54 -2.87
C PHE A 26 -5.92 -7.16 -2.49
N LEU A 27 -4.86 -6.40 -2.73
CA LEU A 27 -3.48 -6.86 -2.56
C LEU A 27 -2.76 -6.04 -1.50
N GLY A 28 -2.57 -6.63 -0.33
CA GLY A 28 -1.84 -5.99 0.76
C GLY A 28 -0.32 -6.16 0.64
N VAL A 29 0.42 -5.05 0.72
CA VAL A 29 1.88 -5.10 0.77
C VAL A 29 2.35 -5.30 2.22
N LEU A 30 2.90 -6.46 2.51
CA LEU A 30 3.33 -6.83 3.86
C LEU A 30 4.66 -6.15 4.23
N LYS A 31 4.81 -5.77 5.51
CA LYS A 31 3.90 -6.05 6.63
C LYS A 31 3.02 -4.85 7.01
N GLY A 32 3.38 -3.62 6.69
CA GLY A 32 2.78 -2.41 7.24
C GLY A 32 1.28 -2.25 6.95
N SER A 33 0.83 -2.68 5.78
CA SER A 33 -0.52 -2.45 5.30
C SER A 33 -1.63 -3.31 5.94
N PHE A 34 -1.29 -4.37 6.68
CA PHE A 34 -2.27 -5.42 7.06
C PHE A 34 -3.46 -4.90 7.90
N ILE A 35 -3.23 -3.94 8.80
CA ILE A 35 -4.31 -3.33 9.62
C ILE A 35 -5.18 -2.44 8.75
N PHE A 36 -4.55 -1.57 7.97
CA PHE A 36 -5.26 -0.67 7.05
C PHE A 36 -6.11 -1.44 6.03
N MET A 37 -5.54 -2.49 5.43
CA MET A 37 -6.25 -3.34 4.48
C MET A 37 -7.48 -4.01 5.11
N ALA A 38 -7.35 -4.56 6.33
CA ALA A 38 -8.46 -5.19 7.03
C ALA A 38 -9.60 -4.22 7.31
N ASP A 39 -9.28 -2.98 7.69
CA ASP A 39 -10.27 -1.95 7.96
C ASP A 39 -10.89 -1.41 6.67
N LEU A 40 -10.10 -1.23 5.60
CA LEU A 40 -10.57 -0.80 4.29
C LEU A 40 -11.55 -1.81 3.69
N MET A 41 -11.23 -3.10 3.76
CA MET A 41 -12.09 -4.17 3.28
C MET A 41 -13.45 -4.18 3.98
N ARG A 42 -13.45 -4.10 5.32
CA ARG A 42 -14.68 -4.06 6.11
C ARG A 42 -15.51 -2.80 5.82
N ALA A 43 -14.84 -1.66 5.60
CA ALA A 43 -15.52 -0.41 5.29
C ALA A 43 -16.07 -0.39 3.85
N SER A 44 -15.42 -1.06 2.92
CA SER A 44 -15.80 -1.09 1.51
C SER A 44 -17.06 -1.89 1.25
N GLN A 45 -17.31 -2.96 2.04
CA GLN A 45 -18.42 -3.90 1.82
C GLN A 45 -18.43 -4.51 0.40
N LEU A 46 -17.35 -4.36 -0.37
CA LEU A 46 -17.21 -4.97 -1.68
C LEU A 46 -16.88 -6.46 -1.54
N MET A 47 -17.46 -7.26 -2.43
CA MET A 47 -16.96 -8.60 -2.66
C MET A 47 -15.61 -8.48 -3.35
N CYS A 48 -14.55 -9.02 -2.75
CA CYS A 48 -13.19 -8.97 -3.27
C CYS A 48 -12.43 -10.24 -2.94
N ASP A 49 -11.51 -10.61 -3.82
CA ASP A 49 -10.48 -11.57 -3.47
C ASP A 49 -9.35 -10.88 -2.69
N VAL A 50 -8.61 -11.65 -1.90
CA VAL A 50 -7.54 -11.13 -1.05
C VAL A 50 -6.27 -11.90 -1.32
N GLU A 51 -5.18 -11.14 -1.47
CA GLU A 51 -3.84 -11.70 -1.58
C GLU A 51 -2.84 -10.79 -0.87
N PHE A 52 -1.66 -11.31 -0.60
CA PHE A 52 -0.58 -10.54 -0.01
C PHE A 52 0.70 -10.71 -0.81
N ILE A 53 1.49 -9.63 -0.87
CA ILE A 53 2.83 -9.65 -1.42
C ILE A 53 3.81 -9.13 -0.37
N ALA A 54 4.99 -9.72 -0.29
CA ALA A 54 6.05 -9.17 0.53
C ALA A 54 7.24 -8.79 -0.33
N VAL A 55 7.79 -7.62 -0.03
CA VAL A 55 8.97 -7.09 -0.70
C VAL A 55 10.03 -6.71 0.30
N SER A 56 11.29 -6.79 -0.09
CA SER A 56 12.41 -6.24 0.67
C SER A 56 13.19 -5.27 -0.21
N SER A 57 13.71 -4.20 0.42
CA SER A 57 14.72 -3.35 -0.22
C SER A 57 16.09 -3.99 0.01
N TYR A 58 16.82 -4.25 -1.06
CA TYR A 58 18.17 -4.80 -0.96
C TYR A 58 19.14 -3.74 -0.41
N GLN A 59 19.63 -3.97 0.79
CA GLN A 59 20.67 -3.15 1.39
C GLN A 59 22.01 -3.86 1.24
N ASN A 60 22.75 -3.57 0.15
CA ASN A 60 24.16 -3.93 0.06
C ASN A 60 25.01 -2.77 0.60
N GLY A 61 25.38 -2.83 1.89
CA GLY A 61 26.20 -1.81 2.53
C GLY A 61 25.43 -0.56 2.98
N THR A 62 26.14 0.53 3.17
CA THR A 62 25.61 1.81 3.69
C THR A 62 24.76 2.63 2.71
N VAL A 63 24.59 2.16 1.47
CA VAL A 63 23.77 2.83 0.45
C VAL A 63 22.70 1.87 -0.02
N SER A 64 21.41 2.24 0.15
CA SER A 64 20.30 1.48 -0.41
C SER A 64 20.37 1.57 -1.93
N SER A 65 20.51 0.43 -2.61
CA SER A 65 20.55 0.36 -4.08
C SER A 65 19.20 0.70 -4.74
N GLY A 66 18.16 0.92 -3.95
CA GLY A 66 16.79 1.13 -4.45
C GLY A 66 16.18 -0.08 -5.17
N ARG A 67 16.88 -1.22 -5.18
CA ARG A 67 16.33 -2.46 -5.76
C ARG A 67 15.30 -3.07 -4.82
N VAL A 68 14.10 -3.26 -5.35
CA VAL A 68 13.01 -3.99 -4.70
C VAL A 68 13.10 -5.45 -5.12
N GLN A 69 13.02 -6.36 -4.15
CA GLN A 69 12.98 -7.81 -4.37
C GLN A 69 11.68 -8.36 -3.77
N ILE A 70 10.95 -9.16 -4.54
CA ILE A 70 9.80 -9.89 -4.03
C ILE A 70 10.30 -11.07 -3.20
N THR A 71 9.87 -11.15 -1.94
CA THR A 71 10.19 -12.23 -1.00
C THR A 71 9.02 -13.19 -0.80
N HIS A 72 7.80 -12.75 -1.10
CA HIS A 72 6.60 -13.57 -1.18
C HIS A 72 5.76 -13.07 -2.35
N ASP A 73 5.63 -13.87 -3.39
CA ASP A 73 4.89 -13.55 -4.61
C ASP A 73 3.46 -14.13 -4.56
N LEU A 74 2.63 -13.66 -5.49
CA LEU A 74 1.25 -14.09 -5.65
C LEU A 74 1.18 -15.58 -6.01
N GLN A 75 0.19 -16.27 -5.46
CA GLN A 75 -0.06 -17.70 -5.71
C GLN A 75 -1.00 -17.93 -6.91
N GLN A 76 -1.78 -16.90 -7.28
CA GLN A 76 -2.81 -17.00 -8.33
C GLN A 76 -2.41 -16.24 -9.58
N ASP A 77 -3.00 -16.63 -10.71
CA ASP A 77 -2.91 -15.87 -11.96
C ASP A 77 -3.74 -14.58 -11.86
N ILE A 78 -3.13 -13.46 -12.24
CA ILE A 78 -3.74 -12.13 -12.20
C ILE A 78 -4.05 -11.57 -13.60
N THR A 79 -3.89 -12.39 -14.63
CA THR A 79 -4.19 -11.98 -16.02
C THR A 79 -5.63 -11.50 -16.14
N GLY A 80 -5.81 -10.28 -16.66
CA GLY A 80 -7.12 -9.66 -16.84
C GLY A 80 -7.83 -9.23 -15.55
N ARG A 81 -7.16 -9.30 -14.38
CA ARG A 81 -7.74 -8.88 -13.10
C ARG A 81 -7.50 -7.39 -12.82
N ASP A 82 -8.47 -6.77 -12.17
CA ASP A 82 -8.31 -5.44 -11.59
C ASP A 82 -7.72 -5.57 -10.19
N ILE A 83 -6.56 -4.94 -9.96
CA ILE A 83 -5.81 -5.04 -8.71
C ILE A 83 -5.92 -3.73 -7.94
N VAL A 84 -6.26 -3.81 -6.66
CA VAL A 84 -6.18 -2.70 -5.71
C VAL A 84 -5.00 -2.98 -4.79
N VAL A 85 -3.86 -2.32 -5.05
CA VAL A 85 -2.66 -2.40 -4.22
C VAL A 85 -2.84 -1.51 -3.00
N ILE A 86 -2.74 -2.10 -1.82
CA ILE A 86 -2.96 -1.43 -0.53
C ILE A 86 -1.63 -1.36 0.22
N GLU A 87 -1.20 -0.14 0.52
CA GLU A 87 0.05 0.15 1.22
C GLU A 87 -0.21 1.04 2.43
N ASP A 88 0.61 0.93 3.46
CA ASP A 88 0.55 1.78 4.65
C ASP A 88 1.03 3.20 4.36
N ILE A 89 2.14 3.35 3.63
CA ILE A 89 2.71 4.65 3.32
C ILE A 89 3.37 4.68 1.94
N LEU A 90 3.03 5.70 1.15
CA LEU A 90 3.75 6.03 -0.06
C LEU A 90 4.84 7.07 0.27
N ASP A 91 6.06 6.58 0.54
CA ASP A 91 7.25 7.39 0.85
C ASP A 91 8.05 7.71 -0.43
N SER A 92 9.20 7.09 -0.66
CA SER A 92 10.03 7.31 -1.87
C SER A 92 9.36 6.87 -3.18
N GLY A 93 8.39 5.99 -3.10
CA GLY A 93 7.68 5.40 -4.23
C GLY A 93 8.37 4.19 -4.87
N ASN A 94 9.55 3.79 -4.40
CA ASN A 94 10.30 2.68 -5.01
C ASN A 94 9.49 1.38 -5.06
N THR A 95 8.87 0.99 -3.95
CA THR A 95 8.06 -0.22 -3.83
C THR A 95 6.86 -0.19 -4.78
N LEU A 96 6.02 0.83 -4.66
CA LEU A 96 4.78 0.91 -5.43
C LEU A 96 5.02 1.10 -6.94
N TYR A 97 6.06 1.87 -7.32
CA TYR A 97 6.46 1.99 -8.72
C TYR A 97 6.89 0.64 -9.31
N PHE A 98 7.69 -0.12 -8.56
CA PHE A 98 8.10 -1.46 -8.96
C PHE A 98 6.88 -2.40 -9.07
N LEU A 99 6.02 -2.44 -8.06
CA LEU A 99 4.87 -3.34 -8.01
C LEU A 99 3.84 -3.02 -9.11
N LYS A 100 3.55 -1.74 -9.36
CA LYS A 100 2.64 -1.34 -10.43
C LYS A 100 3.11 -1.85 -11.79
N ASN A 101 4.38 -1.67 -12.12
CA ASN A 101 4.95 -2.19 -13.36
C ASN A 101 4.97 -3.73 -13.39
N TYR A 102 5.29 -4.36 -12.27
CA TYR A 102 5.32 -5.81 -12.14
C TYR A 102 3.96 -6.45 -12.45
N PHE A 103 2.88 -5.95 -11.85
CA PHE A 103 1.54 -6.48 -12.10
C PHE A 103 1.05 -6.21 -13.51
N MET A 104 1.32 -5.05 -14.08
CA MET A 104 1.01 -4.76 -15.47
C MET A 104 1.76 -5.72 -16.43
N THR A 105 3.03 -6.04 -16.14
CA THR A 105 3.80 -7.02 -16.92
C THR A 105 3.25 -8.44 -16.77
N LYS A 106 2.64 -8.77 -15.62
CA LYS A 106 1.94 -10.05 -15.41
C LYS A 106 0.53 -10.09 -16.01
N GLY A 107 0.12 -9.08 -16.74
CA GLY A 107 -1.16 -9.07 -17.47
C GLY A 107 -2.36 -8.59 -16.69
N ALA A 108 -2.17 -7.89 -15.56
CA ALA A 108 -3.29 -7.25 -14.86
C ALA A 108 -4.03 -6.28 -15.79
N ALA A 109 -5.36 -6.24 -15.73
CA ALA A 109 -6.18 -5.31 -16.50
C ALA A 109 -5.98 -3.87 -16.03
N SER A 110 -5.94 -3.68 -14.71
CA SER A 110 -5.66 -2.39 -14.09
C SER A 110 -4.95 -2.54 -12.75
N VAL A 111 -4.25 -1.48 -12.31
CA VAL A 111 -3.61 -1.42 -10.99
C VAL A 111 -3.92 -0.06 -10.36
N THR A 112 -4.77 -0.09 -9.35
CA THR A 112 -5.15 1.06 -8.52
C THR A 112 -4.31 1.05 -7.24
N VAL A 113 -3.66 2.15 -6.91
CA VAL A 113 -2.83 2.30 -5.71
C VAL A 113 -3.59 3.05 -4.63
N VAL A 114 -3.80 2.39 -3.50
CA VAL A 114 -4.47 2.96 -2.32
C VAL A 114 -3.50 2.97 -1.15
N THR A 115 -3.27 4.13 -0.56
CA THR A 115 -2.37 4.29 0.58
C THR A 115 -3.07 4.94 1.78
N LEU A 116 -2.71 4.52 2.98
CA LEU A 116 -3.18 5.22 4.17
C LEU A 116 -2.50 6.58 4.31
N LEU A 117 -1.18 6.60 4.12
CA LEU A 117 -0.36 7.81 4.20
C LEU A 117 0.35 8.09 2.88
N ASP A 118 0.47 9.36 2.54
CA ASP A 118 1.28 9.86 1.44
C ASP A 118 2.29 10.89 1.96
N LYS A 119 3.58 10.72 1.59
CA LYS A 119 4.69 11.60 1.96
C LYS A 119 5.35 12.17 0.68
N PRO A 120 4.75 13.19 0.04
CA PRO A 120 5.21 13.67 -1.27
C PRO A 120 6.63 14.23 -1.26
N SER A 121 7.06 14.82 -0.12
CA SER A 121 8.39 15.43 0.05
C SER A 121 9.56 14.45 -0.15
N ARG A 122 9.32 13.15 0.02
CA ARG A 122 10.34 12.10 -0.16
C ARG A 122 10.25 11.35 -1.49
N ARG A 123 9.34 11.76 -2.37
CA ARG A 123 9.09 11.05 -3.61
C ARG A 123 10.30 11.13 -4.55
N THR A 124 10.80 9.96 -4.97
CA THR A 124 11.92 9.80 -5.91
C THR A 124 11.52 9.11 -7.20
N LYS A 125 10.34 8.47 -7.23
CA LYS A 125 9.79 7.79 -8.40
C LYS A 125 8.54 8.50 -8.92
N PRO A 126 8.29 8.46 -10.24
CA PRO A 126 7.11 9.09 -10.83
C PRO A 126 5.86 8.22 -10.59
N ILE A 127 5.42 8.16 -9.33
CA ILE A 127 4.22 7.49 -8.92
C ILE A 127 3.45 8.36 -7.92
N VAL A 128 2.14 8.34 -8.06
CA VAL A 128 1.19 8.93 -7.12
C VAL A 128 0.21 7.84 -6.68
N ALA A 129 -0.35 7.98 -5.49
CA ALA A 129 -1.46 7.15 -5.08
C ALA A 129 -2.72 7.59 -5.85
N ASP A 130 -3.49 6.63 -6.36
CA ASP A 130 -4.80 6.92 -6.95
C ASP A 130 -5.77 7.38 -5.85
N LEU A 131 -5.61 6.82 -4.64
CA LEU A 131 -6.31 7.25 -3.42
C LEU A 131 -5.34 7.29 -2.24
N ALA A 132 -5.31 8.40 -1.52
CA ALA A 132 -4.55 8.56 -0.29
C ALA A 132 -5.45 9.01 0.87
N GLY A 133 -5.25 8.41 2.04
CA GLY A 133 -5.97 8.77 3.25
C GLY A 133 -5.54 10.12 3.80
N PHE A 134 -4.25 10.28 4.04
CA PHE A 134 -3.68 11.50 4.61
C PHE A 134 -2.32 11.82 3.98
N GLU A 135 -2.10 13.09 3.69
CA GLU A 135 -0.75 13.59 3.42
C GLU A 135 -0.05 13.89 4.76
N VAL A 136 1.23 13.48 4.87
CA VAL A 136 2.02 13.64 6.09
C VAL A 136 3.36 14.32 5.79
N PRO A 137 3.90 15.11 6.74
CA PRO A 137 5.22 15.71 6.62
C PRO A 137 6.33 14.66 6.67
N ASP A 138 7.58 15.10 6.46
CA ASP A 138 8.76 14.23 6.55
C ASP A 138 9.13 13.92 8.01
N GLU A 139 8.28 13.16 8.68
CA GLU A 139 8.48 12.67 10.03
C GLU A 139 8.48 11.15 10.05
N PHE A 140 9.12 10.56 11.06
CA PHE A 140 9.11 9.11 11.24
C PHE A 140 7.84 8.69 11.98
N VAL A 141 6.94 8.01 11.27
CA VAL A 141 5.63 7.61 11.81
C VAL A 141 5.59 6.12 12.12
N VAL A 142 4.88 5.75 13.20
CA VAL A 142 4.68 4.37 13.67
C VAL A 142 3.25 4.17 14.13
N GLY A 143 2.85 2.92 14.27
CA GLY A 143 1.52 2.53 14.70
C GLY A 143 0.57 2.22 13.55
N TYR A 144 -0.54 1.56 13.85
CA TYR A 144 -1.57 1.15 12.90
C TYR A 144 -0.99 0.32 11.72
N GLY A 145 -0.05 -0.59 12.05
CA GLY A 145 0.66 -1.41 11.07
C GLY A 145 2.11 -0.98 10.82
N LEU A 146 2.38 0.34 10.82
CA LEU A 146 3.73 0.89 10.67
C LEU A 146 4.62 0.56 11.88
N ASP A 147 5.92 0.36 11.62
CA ASP A 147 6.86 -0.03 12.68
C ASP A 147 8.16 0.76 12.72
N TYR A 148 8.83 0.62 13.86
CA TYR A 148 10.27 0.82 14.01
C TYR A 148 10.89 -0.42 14.66
N ALA A 149 11.82 -1.07 13.96
CA ALA A 149 12.49 -2.29 14.41
C ALA A 149 11.51 -3.39 14.88
N GLN A 150 10.44 -3.64 14.13
CA GLN A 150 9.34 -4.59 14.36
C GLN A 150 8.45 -4.24 15.57
N LYS A 151 8.61 -3.07 16.18
CA LYS A 151 7.80 -2.60 17.33
C LYS A 151 6.75 -1.59 16.87
N TYR A 152 5.74 -1.34 17.70
CA TYR A 152 4.69 -0.32 17.56
C TYR A 152 3.56 -0.64 16.56
N ARG A 153 3.62 -1.70 15.76
CA ARG A 153 2.57 -2.02 14.77
C ARG A 153 1.16 -2.15 15.37
N ASN A 154 1.08 -2.57 16.63
CA ASN A 154 -0.17 -2.82 17.35
C ASN A 154 -0.80 -1.56 17.99
N MET A 155 -0.18 -0.39 17.88
CA MET A 155 -0.80 0.84 18.36
C MET A 155 -2.04 1.16 17.55
N PRO A 156 -3.19 1.50 18.18
CA PRO A 156 -4.45 1.75 17.47
C PRO A 156 -4.53 3.15 16.83
N TYR A 157 -3.43 3.84 16.79
CA TYR A 157 -3.26 5.18 16.21
C TYR A 157 -1.90 5.28 15.52
N ILE A 158 -1.73 6.31 14.70
CA ILE A 158 -0.44 6.68 14.10
C ILE A 158 0.16 7.79 14.94
N GLY A 159 1.43 7.62 15.32
CA GLY A 159 2.20 8.60 16.10
C GLY A 159 3.53 8.90 15.44
N VAL A 160 4.08 10.08 15.74
CA VAL A 160 5.43 10.47 15.34
C VAL A 160 6.43 9.91 16.35
N LEU A 161 7.42 9.17 15.88
CA LEU A 161 8.49 8.65 16.71
C LEU A 161 9.51 9.76 17.00
N LYS A 162 9.84 9.95 18.26
CA LYS A 162 10.80 10.98 18.67
C LYS A 162 12.19 10.67 18.10
N PRO A 163 12.93 11.68 17.59
CA PRO A 163 14.25 11.49 17.00
C PRO A 163 15.25 10.76 17.90
N GLU A 164 15.19 10.96 19.22
CA GLU A 164 16.08 10.32 20.19
C GLU A 164 15.98 8.77 20.18
N VAL A 165 14.90 8.22 19.63
CA VAL A 165 14.68 6.77 19.56
C VAL A 165 15.41 6.14 18.38
N TYR A 166 15.54 6.85 17.25
CA TYR A 166 16.10 6.29 16.01
C TYR A 166 17.41 6.96 15.54
N SER A 167 17.85 8.06 16.18
CA SER A 167 19.09 8.79 15.86
C SER A 167 20.29 8.34 16.71
N LYS A 168 20.41 7.05 17.03
CA LYS A 168 21.57 6.50 17.77
C LYS A 168 22.65 6.07 16.82
#